data_cb2748de8841fb7f9d502325c7c1c6d8
#
_entry.id   cb2748de8841fb7f9d502325c7c1c6d8
#
_cell.length_a   1.000
_cell.length_b   1.000
_cell.length_c   1.000
_cell.angle_alpha   90.00
_cell.angle_beta   90.00
_cell.angle_gamma   90.00
#
_symmetry.space_group_name_H-M   'P 1'
#
loop_
_entity.id
_entity.type
_entity.pdbx_description
1 polymer ?
#
loop_
_entity_poly.entity_id
_entity_poly.type
_entity_poly.pdbx_seq_one_letter_code
_entity_poly.pdbx_strand_id
1 'polypeptide(L)'
;MIKTKILHACLIDQLMCSVQGHAVEEFEVTDIQVTGTQRISAGTIFNYLPIKVGDFVDDDEVNESIKALFDTGFFQDIELNREGGVLIVNVVERPTVASVEFSGNKEFETEALKQGMLQVGFGEGLVFKKAILDRVEQELRTQYYSSGKYSVDIKTTVTPLERNSVKINVDIKEGKTAKVGEVNIVGNTVFSDKKLLKNFAVKPKTGWKKLNFLSKSDQYSKQKLAGDLESLRSYYHDRGYLYFKIDTTQVSISENKKKIFITIDLTEGEVYSVDKVSLRGKFVVPEEDLNEKVTIFSGDIFSRKEVEKTSKAITDRLAESGYTFANVNAIPDIDKENRTVSFVFAIDPAKRVYVRRINISGNTTTTDEVIRREMRQIEGGWLSTKNVRRSKVRLQRLSFFDDINIETPAVPGTEDQVDVNVRVKERQTGSMMFGVGYSESDGVLLQASINQKNLFGSGKELDLSLDTSKITKSVRLRYFNPYYTVNGVSRGCLLY
;
A
#
# COMPACT_ATOMS: atom_id res chain seq x y z
N MET A 1 -77.50 1.00 27.53
CA MET A 1 -77.88 1.01 28.93
C MET A 1 -76.65 1.29 29.74
N ILE A 2 -76.28 2.54 29.98
CA ILE A 2 -76.71 3.39 31.10
C ILE A 2 -76.16 2.86 32.45
N LYS A 3 -75.31 3.72 33.05
CA LYS A 3 -74.91 3.89 34.45
C LYS A 3 -73.88 2.85 34.97
N THR A 4 -72.62 3.27 35.31
CA THR A 4 -72.41 4.11 36.52
C THR A 4 -71.12 4.92 36.38
N LYS A 5 -71.25 6.21 36.33
CA LYS A 5 -70.22 7.22 36.60
C LYS A 5 -70.08 7.40 38.10
N ILE A 6 -68.90 7.93 38.49
CA ILE A 6 -68.65 8.62 39.78
C ILE A 6 -68.29 7.69 40.93
N LEU A 7 -66.98 7.49 41.16
CA LEU A 7 -66.27 7.69 42.42
C LEU A 7 -64.82 7.23 42.28
N HIS A 8 -63.95 8.08 41.92
CA HIS A 8 -62.51 8.00 42.22
C HIS A 8 -61.78 9.27 41.66
N ALA A 9 -62.39 10.37 42.06
CA ALA A 9 -61.74 11.66 41.98
C ALA A 9 -61.49 12.14 43.38
N CYS A 10 -60.47 11.69 44.07
CA CYS A 10 -59.89 12.24 45.29
C CYS A 10 -58.94 11.22 45.93
N LEU A 11 -57.79 10.94 45.29
CA LEU A 11 -56.59 10.32 45.92
C LEU A 11 -55.37 10.31 44.97
N ILE A 12 -55.19 11.37 44.18
CA ILE A 12 -53.94 11.60 43.40
C ILE A 12 -53.46 13.01 43.71
N ASP A 13 -53.35 13.35 44.96
CA ASP A 13 -52.86 14.68 45.33
C ASP A 13 -52.04 14.63 46.62
N GLN A 14 -51.17 13.64 46.76
CA GLN A 14 -50.11 13.63 47.76
C GLN A 14 -49.07 12.52 47.50
N LEU A 15 -48.33 12.59 46.33
CA LEU A 15 -46.99 12.02 46.18
C LEU A 15 -46.24 12.75 45.08
N MET A 16 -46.28 14.09 45.08
CA MET A 16 -45.20 14.88 44.56
C MET A 16 -44.09 14.84 45.60
N CYS A 17 -43.35 13.75 45.62
CA CYS A 17 -42.09 13.73 46.30
C CYS A 17 -41.16 14.64 45.49
N SER A 18 -41.02 15.86 45.98
CA SER A 18 -40.03 16.83 45.50
C SER A 18 -38.68 16.16 45.52
N VAL A 19 -38.20 15.71 44.37
CA VAL A 19 -36.76 15.58 44.12
C VAL A 19 -36.25 17.02 44.16
N GLN A 20 -35.93 17.49 45.37
CA GLN A 20 -35.09 18.66 45.55
C GLN A 20 -33.72 18.26 44.94
N GLY A 21 -33.48 18.62 43.69
CA GLY A 21 -32.14 18.75 43.21
C GLY A 21 -31.45 19.74 44.16
N HIS A 22 -30.55 19.25 44.97
CA HIS A 22 -29.65 20.10 45.74
C HIS A 22 -28.74 20.75 44.67
N ALA A 23 -29.06 21.97 44.25
CA ALA A 23 -28.08 22.83 43.61
C ALA A 23 -26.94 22.96 44.62
N VAL A 24 -25.74 22.60 44.23
CA VAL A 24 -24.55 22.82 45.06
C VAL A 24 -24.44 24.32 45.25
N GLU A 25 -24.53 24.81 46.49
CA GLU A 25 -24.28 26.22 46.78
C GLU A 25 -22.83 26.52 46.30
N GLU A 26 -22.67 27.61 45.55
CA GLU A 26 -21.38 28.13 45.12
C GLU A 26 -20.44 28.19 46.35
N PHE A 27 -19.22 27.63 46.17
CA PHE A 27 -18.23 27.58 47.28
C PHE A 27 -16.85 27.95 46.75
N GLU A 28 -16.04 28.57 47.60
CA GLU A 28 -14.65 28.86 47.33
C GLU A 28 -13.80 27.63 47.56
N VAL A 29 -13.01 27.24 46.54
CA VAL A 29 -12.08 26.11 46.60
C VAL A 29 -10.81 26.51 47.35
N THR A 30 -10.65 26.01 48.56
CA THR A 30 -9.46 26.28 49.41
C THR A 30 -8.34 25.29 49.16
N ASP A 31 -8.63 24.08 48.75
CA ASP A 31 -7.67 23.03 48.38
C ASP A 31 -8.27 22.03 47.37
N ILE A 32 -7.42 21.36 46.60
CA ILE A 32 -7.83 20.33 45.63
C ILE A 32 -7.06 19.04 45.95
N GLN A 33 -7.78 17.98 46.31
CA GLN A 33 -7.22 16.68 46.59
C GLN A 33 -7.58 15.69 45.47
N VAL A 34 -6.58 14.94 44.99
CA VAL A 34 -6.78 13.91 43.95
C VAL A 34 -6.56 12.55 44.57
N THR A 35 -7.54 11.66 44.36
CA THR A 35 -7.50 10.26 44.84
C THR A 35 -7.78 9.28 43.70
N GLY A 36 -7.35 8.03 43.86
CA GLY A 36 -7.59 6.96 42.88
C GLY A 36 -6.55 6.89 41.75
N THR A 37 -5.53 7.77 41.75
CA THR A 37 -4.42 7.72 40.80
C THR A 37 -3.50 6.53 41.07
N GLN A 38 -3.08 5.85 40.02
CA GLN A 38 -2.12 4.74 40.07
C GLN A 38 -0.86 5.01 39.23
N ARG A 39 -1.05 5.57 38.06
CA ARG A 39 0.00 5.81 37.05
C ARG A 39 0.09 7.28 36.64
N ILE A 40 -1.05 7.94 36.61
CA ILE A 40 -1.14 9.35 36.23
C ILE A 40 -0.84 10.19 37.47
N SER A 41 0.07 11.16 37.33
CA SER A 41 0.38 12.06 38.45
C SER A 41 -0.76 13.04 38.72
N ALA A 42 -0.93 13.44 39.99
CA ALA A 42 -1.91 14.47 40.33
C ALA A 42 -1.65 15.77 39.56
N GLY A 43 -0.38 16.11 39.29
CA GLY A 43 -0.01 17.28 38.47
C GLY A 43 -0.55 17.23 37.03
N THR A 44 -0.67 16.04 36.46
CA THR A 44 -1.31 15.88 35.14
C THR A 44 -2.80 16.20 35.22
N ILE A 45 -3.49 15.76 36.27
CA ILE A 45 -4.92 16.06 36.48
C ILE A 45 -5.12 17.56 36.65
N PHE A 46 -4.30 18.22 37.46
CA PHE A 46 -4.35 19.68 37.65
C PHE A 46 -4.15 20.48 36.36
N ASN A 47 -3.39 19.97 35.40
CA ASN A 47 -3.20 20.63 34.10
C ASN A 47 -4.46 20.60 33.22
N TYR A 48 -5.31 19.62 33.40
CA TYR A 48 -6.55 19.46 32.63
C TYR A 48 -7.79 19.92 33.38
N LEU A 49 -7.67 20.16 34.70
CA LEU A 49 -8.75 20.65 35.54
C LEU A 49 -8.91 22.15 35.34
N PRO A 50 -10.06 22.66 34.90
CA PRO A 50 -10.30 24.11 34.74
C PRO A 50 -10.30 24.85 36.08
N ILE A 51 -10.72 24.20 37.16
CA ILE A 51 -10.84 24.77 38.50
C ILE A 51 -9.49 24.89 39.18
N LYS A 52 -9.25 26.02 39.86
CA LYS A 52 -8.03 26.30 40.65
C LYS A 52 -8.39 26.67 42.08
N VAL A 53 -7.40 26.55 42.96
CA VAL A 53 -7.53 27.04 44.35
C VAL A 53 -7.79 28.54 44.35
N GLY A 54 -8.82 28.97 45.01
CA GLY A 54 -9.32 30.35 45.06
C GLY A 54 -10.52 30.65 44.13
N ASP A 55 -10.89 29.71 43.27
CA ASP A 55 -12.06 29.85 42.42
C ASP A 55 -13.35 29.58 43.17
N PHE A 56 -14.42 30.27 42.77
CA PHE A 56 -15.77 29.94 43.20
C PHE A 56 -16.35 28.94 42.21
N VAL A 57 -16.89 27.85 42.69
CA VAL A 57 -17.34 26.71 41.89
C VAL A 57 -18.80 26.41 42.13
N ASP A 58 -19.54 26.30 41.01
CA ASP A 58 -20.94 25.85 40.96
C ASP A 58 -21.06 24.47 40.22
N ASP A 59 -22.28 24.04 40.00
CA ASP A 59 -22.54 22.78 39.29
C ASP A 59 -22.10 22.78 37.82
N ASP A 60 -22.08 23.94 37.17
CA ASP A 60 -21.66 24.04 35.76
C ASP A 60 -20.16 23.89 35.62
N GLU A 61 -19.34 24.55 36.47
CA GLU A 61 -17.89 24.37 36.50
C GLU A 61 -17.48 22.95 36.87
N VAL A 62 -18.23 22.29 37.83
CA VAL A 62 -18.01 20.89 38.15
C VAL A 62 -18.23 20.00 36.93
N ASN A 63 -19.35 20.20 36.22
CA ASN A 63 -19.67 19.44 35.01
C ASN A 63 -18.66 19.66 33.89
N GLU A 64 -18.21 20.92 33.71
CA GLU A 64 -17.17 21.24 32.71
C GLU A 64 -15.85 20.57 33.06
N SER A 65 -15.48 20.54 34.34
CA SER A 65 -14.28 19.87 34.85
C SER A 65 -14.32 18.36 34.64
N ILE A 66 -15.44 17.71 34.95
CA ILE A 66 -15.64 16.31 34.69
C ILE A 66 -15.48 16.02 33.20
N LYS A 67 -16.10 16.84 32.33
CA LYS A 67 -16.02 16.69 30.90
C LYS A 67 -14.60 16.88 30.37
N ALA A 68 -13.87 17.92 30.83
CA ALA A 68 -12.51 18.17 30.43
C ALA A 68 -11.56 17.01 30.79
N LEU A 69 -11.73 16.42 31.97
CA LEU A 69 -10.97 15.23 32.38
C LEU A 69 -11.37 13.97 31.57
N PHE A 70 -12.66 13.77 31.28
CA PHE A 70 -13.12 12.66 30.44
C PHE A 70 -12.60 12.75 29.01
N ASP A 71 -12.54 13.96 28.45
CA ASP A 71 -12.07 14.21 27.08
C ASP A 71 -10.59 13.84 26.90
N THR A 72 -9.79 13.82 27.99
CA THR A 72 -8.41 13.28 27.95
C THR A 72 -8.38 11.80 27.58
N GLY A 73 -9.46 11.08 27.85
CA GLY A 73 -9.59 9.64 27.62
C GLY A 73 -8.80 8.74 28.58
N PHE A 74 -8.16 9.32 29.61
CA PHE A 74 -7.35 8.58 30.58
C PHE A 74 -8.17 7.86 31.65
N PHE A 75 -9.36 8.36 31.93
CA PHE A 75 -10.18 7.91 33.06
C PHE A 75 -11.37 7.10 32.60
N GLN A 76 -11.69 6.08 33.37
CA GLN A 76 -12.88 5.25 33.23
C GLN A 76 -14.06 5.90 33.95
N ASP A 77 -13.77 6.47 35.11
CA ASP A 77 -14.77 7.15 35.96
C ASP A 77 -14.13 8.34 36.66
N ILE A 78 -14.93 9.39 36.87
CA ILE A 78 -14.52 10.64 37.51
C ILE A 78 -15.67 11.12 38.38
N GLU A 79 -15.39 11.30 39.66
CA GLU A 79 -16.32 11.89 40.63
C GLU A 79 -15.65 13.11 41.28
N LEU A 80 -16.35 14.22 41.30
CA LEU A 80 -15.96 15.40 42.06
C LEU A 80 -16.86 15.52 43.30
N ASN A 81 -16.23 15.49 44.46
CA ASN A 81 -16.94 15.59 45.75
C ASN A 81 -16.43 16.82 46.51
N ARG A 82 -17.28 17.39 47.34
CA ARG A 82 -16.97 18.55 48.20
C ARG A 82 -16.89 18.12 49.65
N GLU A 83 -15.83 18.46 50.35
CA GLU A 83 -15.72 18.38 51.80
C GLU A 83 -15.31 19.76 52.37
N GLY A 84 -16.34 20.53 52.82
CA GLY A 84 -16.12 21.93 53.26
C GLY A 84 -15.66 22.83 52.09
N GLY A 85 -14.48 23.36 52.13
CA GLY A 85 -13.84 24.12 51.04
C GLY A 85 -12.88 23.28 50.16
N VAL A 86 -12.75 21.99 50.43
CA VAL A 86 -11.84 21.11 49.66
C VAL A 86 -12.60 20.40 48.53
N LEU A 87 -12.09 20.52 47.35
CA LEU A 87 -12.57 19.77 46.16
C LEU A 87 -11.81 18.44 46.06
N ILE A 88 -12.53 17.31 46.22
CA ILE A 88 -11.96 15.98 46.10
C ILE A 88 -12.25 15.42 44.72
N VAL A 89 -11.22 15.17 43.94
CA VAL A 89 -11.28 14.60 42.58
C VAL A 89 -10.95 13.11 42.68
N ASN A 90 -11.99 12.25 42.69
CA ASN A 90 -11.83 10.81 42.66
C ASN A 90 -11.77 10.35 41.19
N VAL A 91 -10.72 9.66 40.81
CA VAL A 91 -10.55 9.16 39.44
C VAL A 91 -10.33 7.65 39.45
N VAL A 92 -10.89 7.00 38.43
CA VAL A 92 -10.58 5.61 38.10
C VAL A 92 -9.86 5.61 36.77
N GLU A 93 -8.56 5.31 36.78
CA GLU A 93 -7.75 5.31 35.56
C GLU A 93 -8.13 4.14 34.65
N ARG A 94 -8.17 4.39 33.34
CA ARG A 94 -8.23 3.31 32.35
C ARG A 94 -6.91 2.57 32.34
N PRO A 95 -6.92 1.23 32.24
CA PRO A 95 -5.69 0.46 32.12
C PRO A 95 -4.99 0.77 30.77
N THR A 96 -3.69 0.54 30.73
CA THR A 96 -2.90 0.59 29.49
C THR A 96 -2.68 -0.79 28.93
N VAL A 97 -2.53 -0.87 27.62
CA VAL A 97 -2.16 -2.11 26.93
C VAL A 97 -0.67 -2.38 27.14
N ALA A 98 -0.34 -3.40 27.93
CA ALA A 98 1.05 -3.81 28.15
C ALA A 98 1.61 -4.60 26.98
N SER A 99 0.81 -5.52 26.41
CA SER A 99 1.20 -6.32 25.26
C SER A 99 0.00 -6.79 24.47
N VAL A 100 0.18 -6.98 23.15
CA VAL A 100 -0.78 -7.60 22.26
C VAL A 100 -0.14 -8.80 21.62
N GLU A 101 -0.69 -9.98 21.87
CA GLU A 101 -0.23 -11.25 21.32
C GLU A 101 -1.26 -11.81 20.37
N PHE A 102 -0.79 -12.24 19.19
CA PHE A 102 -1.60 -12.91 18.18
C PHE A 102 -1.23 -14.39 18.11
N SER A 103 -2.25 -15.24 17.95
CA SER A 103 -2.07 -16.66 17.69
C SER A 103 -2.95 -17.11 16.53
N GLY A 104 -2.44 -18.04 15.71
CA GLY A 104 -3.21 -18.64 14.62
C GLY A 104 -3.34 -17.83 13.33
N ASN A 105 -2.77 -16.66 13.25
CA ASN A 105 -2.76 -15.75 12.08
C ASN A 105 -1.73 -16.18 11.03
N LYS A 106 -2.11 -17.13 10.16
CA LYS A 106 -1.24 -17.66 9.09
C LYS A 106 -1.30 -16.84 7.79
N GLU A 107 -2.41 -16.14 7.55
CA GLU A 107 -2.65 -15.36 6.33
C GLU A 107 -1.97 -14.00 6.38
N PHE A 108 -1.92 -13.39 7.57
CA PHE A 108 -1.35 -12.06 7.78
C PHE A 108 -0.20 -12.14 8.77
N GLU A 109 0.87 -11.43 8.48
CA GLU A 109 2.01 -11.30 9.39
C GLU A 109 1.62 -10.52 10.66
N THR A 110 2.10 -10.96 11.81
CA THR A 110 1.78 -10.36 13.11
C THR A 110 2.13 -8.87 13.16
N GLU A 111 3.27 -8.49 12.59
CA GLU A 111 3.71 -7.10 12.57
C GLU A 111 2.77 -6.20 11.72
N ALA A 112 2.27 -6.72 10.61
CA ALA A 112 1.30 -5.99 9.78
C ALA A 112 -0.03 -5.78 10.53
N LEU A 113 -0.48 -6.79 11.28
CA LEU A 113 -1.68 -6.67 12.12
C LEU A 113 -1.48 -5.64 13.24
N LYS A 114 -0.35 -5.68 13.94
CA LYS A 114 -0.01 -4.69 14.99
C LYS A 114 0.04 -3.27 14.43
N GLN A 115 0.65 -3.06 13.27
CA GLN A 115 0.70 -1.75 12.62
C GLN A 115 -0.70 -1.24 12.23
N GLY A 116 -1.54 -2.12 11.69
CA GLY A 116 -2.94 -1.78 11.38
C GLY A 116 -3.74 -1.36 12.61
N MET A 117 -3.53 -2.04 13.74
CA MET A 117 -4.17 -1.69 15.01
C MET A 117 -3.69 -0.33 15.55
N LEU A 118 -2.40 -0.01 15.42
CA LEU A 118 -1.86 1.30 15.80
C LEU A 118 -2.51 2.45 15.02
N GLN A 119 -2.80 2.25 13.73
CA GLN A 119 -3.47 3.27 12.90
C GLN A 119 -4.89 3.61 13.38
N VAL A 120 -5.58 2.66 14.02
CA VAL A 120 -6.90 2.89 14.63
C VAL A 120 -6.84 3.29 16.11
N GLY A 121 -5.63 3.57 16.62
CA GLY A 121 -5.41 4.05 17.99
C GLY A 121 -5.41 2.94 19.04
N PHE A 122 -5.07 1.70 18.67
CA PHE A 122 -4.98 0.56 19.56
C PHE A 122 -3.61 -0.12 19.48
N GLY A 123 -2.91 -0.25 20.59
CA GLY A 123 -1.59 -0.88 20.61
C GLY A 123 -0.91 -0.80 21.96
N GLU A 124 0.28 -1.38 22.03
CA GLU A 124 1.10 -1.41 23.23
C GLU A 124 1.46 0.01 23.68
N GLY A 125 1.34 0.29 24.97
CA GLY A 125 1.56 1.60 25.58
C GLY A 125 0.38 2.57 25.50
N LEU A 126 -0.67 2.27 24.74
CA LEU A 126 -1.88 3.10 24.65
C LEU A 126 -2.92 2.75 25.71
N VAL A 127 -3.82 3.69 25.97
CA VAL A 127 -4.93 3.49 26.91
C VAL A 127 -5.91 2.45 26.34
N PHE A 128 -6.23 1.46 27.14
CA PHE A 128 -7.20 0.43 26.76
C PHE A 128 -8.63 1.00 26.76
N LYS A 129 -9.31 0.89 25.62
CA LYS A 129 -10.72 1.20 25.46
C LYS A 129 -11.41 0.00 24.83
N LYS A 130 -12.37 -0.60 25.52
CA LYS A 130 -13.10 -1.78 25.03
C LYS A 130 -13.74 -1.52 23.67
N ALA A 131 -14.34 -0.35 23.47
CA ALA A 131 -14.97 0.02 22.20
C ALA A 131 -13.98 0.03 21.00
N ILE A 132 -12.72 0.38 21.25
CA ILE A 132 -11.69 0.32 20.20
C ILE A 132 -11.30 -1.14 19.93
N LEU A 133 -11.16 -1.98 20.96
CA LEU A 133 -10.89 -3.41 20.79
C LEU A 133 -12.02 -4.10 19.99
N ASP A 134 -13.27 -3.81 20.29
CA ASP A 134 -14.42 -4.36 19.56
C ASP A 134 -14.39 -3.93 18.08
N ARG A 135 -14.02 -2.67 17.81
CA ARG A 135 -13.83 -2.17 16.44
C ARG A 135 -12.67 -2.88 15.72
N VAL A 136 -11.56 -3.07 16.40
CA VAL A 136 -10.40 -3.81 15.88
C VAL A 136 -10.78 -5.25 15.53
N GLU A 137 -11.55 -5.93 16.40
CA GLU A 137 -12.04 -7.28 16.11
C GLU A 137 -12.91 -7.32 14.85
N GLN A 138 -13.81 -6.34 14.67
CA GLN A 138 -14.65 -6.24 13.47
C GLN A 138 -13.81 -5.95 12.22
N GLU A 139 -12.82 -5.08 12.31
CA GLU A 139 -11.91 -4.77 11.19
C GLU A 139 -11.08 -6.00 10.80
N LEU A 140 -10.52 -6.71 11.78
CA LEU A 140 -9.82 -7.97 11.55
C LEU A 140 -10.73 -8.99 10.85
N ARG A 141 -11.97 -9.13 11.32
CA ARG A 141 -12.96 -10.03 10.72
C ARG A 141 -13.27 -9.65 9.28
N THR A 142 -13.40 -8.36 9.00
CA THR A 142 -13.61 -7.81 7.64
C THR A 142 -12.40 -8.08 6.75
N GLN A 143 -11.20 -7.94 7.28
CA GLN A 143 -9.95 -8.22 6.55
C GLN A 143 -9.87 -9.71 6.15
N TYR A 144 -10.17 -10.63 7.07
CA TYR A 144 -10.24 -12.06 6.78
C TYR A 144 -11.33 -12.41 5.77
N TYR A 145 -12.51 -11.77 5.84
CA TYR A 145 -13.57 -11.95 4.84
C TYR A 145 -13.12 -11.49 3.46
N SER A 146 -12.37 -10.38 3.39
CA SER A 146 -11.82 -9.89 2.13
C SER A 146 -10.85 -10.88 1.47
N SER A 147 -10.18 -11.71 2.28
CA SER A 147 -9.33 -12.83 1.83
C SER A 147 -10.11 -14.13 1.60
N GLY A 148 -11.44 -14.10 1.73
CA GLY A 148 -12.31 -15.26 1.52
C GLY A 148 -12.39 -16.24 2.68
N LYS A 149 -11.93 -15.86 3.88
CA LYS A 149 -11.96 -16.70 5.09
C LYS A 149 -13.21 -16.44 5.93
N TYR A 150 -14.38 -16.74 5.37
CA TYR A 150 -15.67 -16.48 6.00
C TYR A 150 -15.99 -17.34 7.24
N SER A 151 -15.18 -18.36 7.50
CA SER A 151 -15.30 -19.21 8.69
C SER A 151 -14.33 -18.79 9.80
N VAL A 152 -13.73 -17.61 9.70
CA VAL A 152 -12.83 -17.10 10.73
C VAL A 152 -13.57 -16.92 12.04
N ASP A 153 -12.96 -17.40 13.13
CA ASP A 153 -13.38 -17.17 14.51
C ASP A 153 -12.24 -16.43 15.21
N ILE A 154 -12.55 -15.25 15.71
CA ILE A 154 -11.59 -14.38 16.41
C ILE A 154 -12.09 -14.23 17.84
N LYS A 155 -11.23 -14.58 18.78
CA LYS A 155 -11.51 -14.46 20.21
C LYS A 155 -10.46 -13.58 20.85
N THR A 156 -10.91 -12.50 21.45
CA THR A 156 -10.07 -11.59 22.21
C THR A 156 -10.21 -11.87 23.72
N THR A 157 -9.10 -12.01 24.40
CA THR A 157 -9.05 -12.19 25.85
C THR A 157 -8.24 -11.07 26.46
N VAL A 158 -8.86 -10.34 27.39
CA VAL A 158 -8.21 -9.25 28.14
C VAL A 158 -7.86 -9.77 29.52
N THR A 159 -6.59 -9.80 29.85
CA THR A 159 -6.07 -10.26 31.14
C THR A 159 -5.53 -9.06 31.91
N PRO A 160 -6.11 -8.71 33.07
CA PRO A 160 -5.54 -7.67 33.92
C PRO A 160 -4.16 -8.07 34.42
N LEU A 161 -3.25 -7.09 34.48
CA LEU A 161 -1.93 -7.21 35.03
C LEU A 161 -1.72 -6.17 36.14
N GLU A 162 -0.60 -6.25 36.84
CA GLU A 162 -0.21 -5.26 37.85
C GLU A 162 -0.04 -3.86 37.21
N ARG A 163 -0.08 -2.82 38.06
CA ARG A 163 0.12 -1.40 37.69
C ARG A 163 -0.90 -0.90 36.65
N ASN A 164 -2.15 -1.24 36.85
CA ASN A 164 -3.26 -0.81 35.98
C ASN A 164 -2.96 -1.01 34.49
N SER A 165 -2.55 -2.21 34.12
CA SER A 165 -2.27 -2.59 32.73
C SER A 165 -3.02 -3.87 32.35
N VAL A 166 -3.15 -4.10 31.05
CA VAL A 166 -3.82 -5.30 30.50
C VAL A 166 -2.95 -5.93 29.42
N LYS A 167 -2.97 -7.27 29.40
CA LYS A 167 -2.47 -8.08 28.30
C LYS A 167 -3.66 -8.50 27.43
N ILE A 168 -3.51 -8.39 26.13
CA ILE A 168 -4.53 -8.77 25.16
C ILE A 168 -4.02 -9.93 24.33
N ASN A 169 -4.75 -11.04 24.37
CA ASN A 169 -4.51 -12.20 23.52
C ASN A 169 -5.60 -12.25 22.44
N VAL A 170 -5.19 -12.28 21.18
CA VAL A 170 -6.08 -12.41 20.02
C VAL A 170 -5.85 -13.79 19.41
N ASP A 171 -6.77 -14.70 19.68
CA ASP A 171 -6.72 -16.07 19.13
C ASP A 171 -7.58 -16.15 17.89
N ILE A 172 -6.93 -16.48 16.76
CA ILE A 172 -7.53 -16.48 15.43
C ILE A 172 -7.59 -17.91 14.89
N LYS A 173 -8.80 -18.38 14.64
CA LYS A 173 -9.05 -19.62 13.92
C LYS A 173 -9.51 -19.27 12.51
N GLU A 174 -8.55 -19.18 11.58
CA GLU A 174 -8.82 -18.67 10.23
C GLU A 174 -9.86 -19.48 9.42
N GLY A 175 -9.95 -20.77 9.68
CA GLY A 175 -10.76 -21.66 8.88
C GLY A 175 -10.17 -21.89 7.47
N LYS A 176 -10.99 -22.44 6.57
CA LYS A 176 -10.62 -22.67 5.17
C LYS A 176 -11.09 -21.50 4.30
N THR A 177 -10.26 -21.10 3.32
CA THR A 177 -10.67 -20.12 2.32
C THR A 177 -11.83 -20.67 1.48
N ALA A 178 -12.88 -19.89 1.32
CA ALA A 178 -14.03 -20.25 0.48
C ALA A 178 -13.60 -20.35 -0.98
N LYS A 179 -14.13 -21.37 -1.68
CA LYS A 179 -13.82 -21.64 -3.08
C LYS A 179 -14.91 -21.08 -3.98
N VAL A 180 -14.50 -20.54 -5.11
CA VAL A 180 -15.44 -20.12 -6.14
C VAL A 180 -16.11 -21.35 -6.73
N GLY A 181 -17.41 -21.43 -6.53
CA GLY A 181 -18.27 -22.49 -7.11
C GLY A 181 -18.64 -22.20 -8.55
N GLU A 182 -19.06 -20.96 -8.80
CA GLU A 182 -19.53 -20.50 -10.10
C GLU A 182 -19.33 -18.99 -10.25
N VAL A 183 -19.07 -18.55 -11.47
CA VAL A 183 -19.10 -17.15 -11.88
C VAL A 183 -20.03 -17.07 -13.07
N ASN A 184 -21.11 -16.35 -12.92
CA ASN A 184 -22.16 -16.16 -13.91
C ASN A 184 -22.13 -14.72 -14.42
N ILE A 185 -22.13 -14.52 -15.72
CA ILE A 185 -22.17 -13.21 -16.36
C ILE A 185 -23.54 -13.09 -17.05
N VAL A 186 -24.23 -12.00 -16.81
CA VAL A 186 -25.56 -11.72 -17.34
C VAL A 186 -25.49 -10.44 -18.15
N GLY A 187 -26.19 -10.43 -19.32
CA GLY A 187 -26.20 -9.27 -20.22
C GLY A 187 -25.13 -9.31 -21.31
N ASN A 188 -24.24 -10.30 -21.30
CA ASN A 188 -23.25 -10.51 -22.38
C ASN A 188 -23.89 -11.27 -23.55
N THR A 189 -24.07 -10.57 -24.66
CA THR A 189 -24.64 -11.13 -25.89
C THR A 189 -23.59 -11.37 -26.98
N VAL A 190 -22.55 -10.56 -27.01
CA VAL A 190 -21.48 -10.57 -28.03
C VAL A 190 -20.35 -11.54 -27.71
N PHE A 191 -19.99 -11.65 -26.45
CA PHE A 191 -18.91 -12.53 -26.04
C PHE A 191 -19.41 -13.60 -25.06
N SER A 192 -19.02 -14.85 -25.31
CA SER A 192 -19.39 -15.96 -24.43
C SER A 192 -18.66 -15.86 -23.08
N ASP A 193 -19.30 -16.33 -22.00
CA ASP A 193 -18.73 -16.40 -20.65
C ASP A 193 -17.35 -17.03 -20.62
N LYS A 194 -17.18 -18.14 -21.37
CA LYS A 194 -15.90 -18.85 -21.48
C LYS A 194 -14.76 -17.94 -21.97
N LYS A 195 -15.07 -17.01 -22.90
CA LYS A 195 -14.10 -16.06 -23.44
C LYS A 195 -13.78 -14.95 -22.43
N LEU A 196 -14.79 -14.44 -21.76
CA LEU A 196 -14.66 -13.39 -20.74
C LEU A 196 -13.93 -13.91 -19.50
N LEU A 197 -14.30 -15.07 -19.01
CA LEU A 197 -13.69 -15.70 -17.82
C LEU A 197 -12.30 -16.28 -18.06
N LYS A 198 -11.79 -16.30 -19.29
CA LYS A 198 -10.48 -16.88 -19.60
C LYS A 198 -9.36 -16.26 -18.77
N ASN A 199 -9.39 -14.95 -18.62
CA ASN A 199 -8.33 -14.16 -17.94
C ASN A 199 -8.64 -13.87 -16.48
N PHE A 200 -9.80 -14.29 -15.95
CA PHE A 200 -10.12 -14.08 -14.55
C PHE A 200 -9.17 -14.85 -13.65
N ALA A 201 -8.69 -14.18 -12.61
CA ALA A 201 -7.93 -14.79 -11.52
C ALA A 201 -8.86 -15.60 -10.59
N VAL A 202 -10.09 -15.11 -10.42
CA VAL A 202 -11.15 -15.71 -9.59
C VAL A 202 -12.10 -16.51 -10.47
N LYS A 203 -11.88 -17.83 -10.55
CA LYS A 203 -12.72 -18.74 -11.36
C LYS A 203 -12.78 -20.13 -10.78
N PRO A 204 -13.87 -20.87 -11.04
CA PRO A 204 -13.99 -22.26 -10.60
C PRO A 204 -12.96 -23.15 -11.32
N LYS A 205 -12.45 -24.16 -10.64
CA LYS A 205 -11.63 -25.21 -11.27
C LYS A 205 -12.51 -26.17 -12.04
N THR A 206 -12.30 -26.27 -13.34
CA THR A 206 -13.04 -27.15 -14.23
C THR A 206 -12.14 -28.26 -14.81
N GLY A 207 -12.69 -29.44 -15.02
CA GLY A 207 -12.02 -30.57 -15.69
C GLY A 207 -10.73 -31.03 -14.98
N TRP A 208 -9.71 -31.38 -15.75
CA TRP A 208 -8.40 -31.88 -15.27
C TRP A 208 -7.65 -30.89 -14.38
N LYS A 209 -8.01 -29.59 -14.40
CA LYS A 209 -7.43 -28.59 -13.48
C LYS A 209 -7.80 -28.80 -12.01
N LYS A 210 -8.81 -29.65 -11.72
CA LYS A 210 -9.13 -30.07 -10.35
C LYS A 210 -7.99 -30.85 -9.69
N LEU A 211 -7.15 -31.53 -10.47
CA LEU A 211 -5.99 -32.29 -10.00
C LEU A 211 -4.76 -31.41 -9.69
N ASN A 212 -4.76 -30.15 -10.14
CA ASN A 212 -3.66 -29.23 -9.84
C ASN A 212 -3.84 -28.58 -8.45
N PHE A 213 -3.27 -29.21 -7.42
CA PHE A 213 -3.33 -28.74 -6.03
C PHE A 213 -2.52 -27.45 -5.79
N LEU A 214 -1.58 -27.12 -6.66
CA LEU A 214 -0.72 -25.93 -6.52
C LEU A 214 -1.40 -24.63 -6.98
N SER A 215 -2.43 -24.72 -7.83
CA SER A 215 -3.15 -23.54 -8.29
C SER A 215 -4.19 -23.09 -7.27
N LYS A 216 -4.10 -21.83 -6.83
CA LYS A 216 -5.03 -21.15 -5.91
C LYS A 216 -6.09 -20.31 -6.66
N SER A 217 -6.36 -20.57 -7.94
CA SER A 217 -7.30 -19.80 -8.76
C SER A 217 -8.77 -19.93 -8.34
N ASP A 218 -9.10 -20.98 -7.59
CA ASP A 218 -10.43 -21.23 -7.03
C ASP A 218 -10.66 -20.57 -5.66
N GLN A 219 -9.66 -19.89 -5.10
CA GLN A 219 -9.79 -19.19 -3.84
C GLN A 219 -10.30 -17.76 -4.07
N TYR A 220 -11.39 -17.43 -3.39
CA TYR A 220 -11.95 -16.10 -3.46
C TYR A 220 -11.08 -15.06 -2.75
N SER A 221 -10.99 -13.90 -3.36
CA SER A 221 -10.45 -12.68 -2.76
C SER A 221 -11.16 -11.48 -3.38
N LYS A 222 -11.64 -10.56 -2.54
CA LYS A 222 -12.30 -9.33 -2.99
C LYS A 222 -11.40 -8.50 -3.91
N GLN A 223 -10.11 -8.41 -3.57
CA GLN A 223 -9.13 -7.67 -4.36
C GLN A 223 -8.92 -8.30 -5.75
N LYS A 224 -8.84 -9.64 -5.83
CA LYS A 224 -8.72 -10.34 -7.13
C LYS A 224 -9.97 -10.14 -7.98
N LEU A 225 -11.16 -10.23 -7.37
CA LEU A 225 -12.41 -9.97 -8.08
C LEU A 225 -12.46 -8.54 -8.62
N ALA A 226 -12.06 -7.54 -7.83
CA ALA A 226 -11.99 -6.15 -8.30
C ALA A 226 -11.05 -6.00 -9.51
N GLY A 227 -9.89 -6.66 -9.49
CA GLY A 227 -8.98 -6.73 -10.66
C GLY A 227 -9.59 -7.42 -11.86
N ASP A 228 -10.36 -8.49 -11.65
CA ASP A 228 -11.07 -9.21 -12.72
C ASP A 228 -12.16 -8.34 -13.36
N LEU A 229 -12.92 -7.58 -12.55
CA LEU A 229 -13.93 -6.64 -13.04
C LEU A 229 -13.31 -5.51 -13.87
N GLU A 230 -12.15 -4.97 -13.43
CA GLU A 230 -11.44 -3.97 -14.21
C GLU A 230 -10.86 -4.55 -15.51
N SER A 231 -10.38 -5.80 -15.47
CA SER A 231 -9.96 -6.53 -16.67
C SER A 231 -11.13 -6.74 -17.65
N LEU A 232 -12.33 -6.98 -17.11
CA LEU A 232 -13.56 -7.10 -17.92
C LEU A 232 -13.92 -5.77 -18.58
N ARG A 233 -13.86 -4.64 -17.83
CA ARG A 233 -14.06 -3.30 -18.40
C ARG A 233 -13.06 -3.00 -19.51
N SER A 234 -11.79 -3.23 -19.24
CA SER A 234 -10.73 -3.02 -20.23
C SER A 234 -10.95 -3.88 -21.47
N TYR A 235 -11.40 -5.14 -21.29
CA TYR A 235 -11.65 -6.04 -22.39
C TYR A 235 -12.71 -5.50 -23.38
N TYR A 236 -13.80 -4.91 -22.87
CA TYR A 236 -14.84 -4.30 -23.69
C TYR A 236 -14.42 -2.94 -24.25
N HIS A 237 -13.84 -2.06 -23.44
CA HIS A 237 -13.35 -0.74 -23.89
C HIS A 237 -12.27 -0.83 -24.96
N ASP A 238 -11.45 -1.89 -24.95
CA ASP A 238 -10.44 -2.12 -25.97
C ASP A 238 -11.01 -2.67 -27.29
N ARG A 239 -12.33 -2.94 -27.34
CA ARG A 239 -13.04 -3.49 -28.50
C ARG A 239 -14.17 -2.61 -29.00
N GLY A 240 -14.14 -1.34 -28.61
CA GLY A 240 -15.09 -0.35 -29.12
C GLY A 240 -16.31 -0.09 -28.24
N TYR A 241 -16.51 -0.85 -27.19
CA TYR A 241 -17.70 -0.71 -26.33
C TYR A 241 -17.53 0.45 -25.35
N LEU A 242 -17.64 1.69 -25.84
CA LEU A 242 -17.40 2.91 -25.08
C LEU A 242 -18.31 3.05 -23.85
N TYR A 243 -19.57 2.66 -23.98
CA TYR A 243 -20.59 2.75 -22.92
C TYR A 243 -20.75 1.45 -22.12
N PHE A 244 -19.78 0.53 -22.21
CA PHE A 244 -19.79 -0.66 -21.38
C PHE A 244 -19.82 -0.30 -19.91
N LYS A 245 -20.70 -0.91 -19.17
CA LYS A 245 -20.77 -0.78 -17.71
C LYS A 245 -21.08 -2.10 -17.03
N ILE A 246 -20.59 -2.28 -15.85
CA ILE A 246 -21.00 -3.32 -14.92
C ILE A 246 -22.07 -2.70 -14.03
N ASP A 247 -23.29 -3.19 -14.16
CA ASP A 247 -24.45 -2.66 -13.45
C ASP A 247 -24.43 -3.10 -11.99
N THR A 248 -24.30 -4.41 -11.74
CA THR A 248 -24.19 -4.95 -10.39
C THR A 248 -23.20 -6.11 -10.31
N THR A 249 -22.67 -6.35 -9.14
CA THR A 249 -21.85 -7.52 -8.83
C THR A 249 -22.33 -8.10 -7.51
N GLN A 250 -22.97 -9.26 -7.57
CA GLN A 250 -23.50 -9.95 -6.40
C GLN A 250 -22.58 -11.11 -6.03
N VAL A 251 -22.22 -11.18 -4.76
CA VAL A 251 -21.42 -12.26 -4.21
C VAL A 251 -22.23 -12.95 -3.12
N SER A 252 -22.63 -14.18 -3.35
CA SER A 252 -23.37 -14.99 -2.42
C SER A 252 -22.53 -16.14 -1.88
N ILE A 253 -22.77 -16.51 -0.64
CA ILE A 253 -22.05 -17.53 0.09
C ILE A 253 -22.99 -18.69 0.37
N SER A 254 -22.51 -19.94 0.18
CA SER A 254 -23.22 -21.14 0.60
C SER A 254 -23.37 -21.17 2.13
N GLU A 255 -24.44 -21.80 2.67
CA GLU A 255 -24.70 -21.95 4.11
C GLU A 255 -23.52 -22.50 4.88
N ASN A 256 -22.78 -23.45 4.33
CA ASN A 256 -21.59 -24.04 4.93
C ASN A 256 -20.32 -23.19 4.82
N LYS A 257 -20.40 -21.94 4.30
CA LYS A 257 -19.32 -20.96 4.11
C LYS A 257 -18.12 -21.48 3.30
N LYS A 258 -18.31 -22.53 2.50
CA LYS A 258 -17.22 -23.18 1.71
C LYS A 258 -17.20 -22.79 0.25
N LYS A 259 -18.34 -22.34 -0.29
CA LYS A 259 -18.47 -21.96 -1.70
C LYS A 259 -19.01 -20.56 -1.86
N ILE A 260 -18.56 -19.89 -2.90
CA ILE A 260 -19.00 -18.57 -3.32
C ILE A 260 -19.53 -18.64 -4.73
N PHE A 261 -20.62 -17.95 -4.97
CA PHE A 261 -21.25 -17.76 -6.26
C PHE A 261 -21.20 -16.27 -6.57
N ILE A 262 -20.73 -15.93 -7.77
CA ILE A 262 -20.57 -14.56 -8.21
C ILE A 262 -21.46 -14.36 -9.43
N THR A 263 -22.34 -13.37 -9.39
CA THR A 263 -23.14 -12.94 -10.54
C THR A 263 -22.76 -11.51 -10.90
N ILE A 264 -22.40 -11.30 -12.15
CA ILE A 264 -21.99 -10.01 -12.71
C ILE A 264 -23.01 -9.62 -13.75
N ASP A 265 -23.80 -8.58 -13.47
CA ASP A 265 -24.72 -7.98 -14.44
C ASP A 265 -24.00 -6.87 -15.19
N LEU A 266 -24.08 -6.88 -16.50
CA LEU A 266 -23.44 -5.89 -17.35
C LEU A 266 -24.34 -5.43 -18.49
N THR A 267 -24.04 -4.25 -18.98
CA THR A 267 -24.61 -3.70 -20.22
C THR A 267 -23.45 -3.46 -21.18
N GLU A 268 -23.48 -4.15 -22.35
CA GLU A 268 -22.36 -4.09 -23.32
C GLU A 268 -22.31 -2.74 -24.06
N GLY A 269 -23.45 -2.17 -24.41
CA GLY A 269 -23.53 -1.00 -25.26
C GLY A 269 -23.23 -1.31 -26.74
N GLU A 270 -22.98 -0.27 -27.51
CA GLU A 270 -22.70 -0.33 -28.95
C GLU A 270 -21.20 -0.15 -29.21
N VAL A 271 -20.75 -0.63 -30.38
CA VAL A 271 -19.34 -0.46 -30.81
C VAL A 271 -19.20 0.91 -31.47
N TYR A 272 -18.15 1.61 -31.05
CA TYR A 272 -17.75 2.91 -31.56
C TYR A 272 -16.46 2.80 -32.38
N SER A 273 -16.36 3.58 -33.46
CA SER A 273 -15.16 3.76 -34.25
C SER A 273 -14.58 5.15 -34.05
N VAL A 274 -13.31 5.29 -34.35
CA VAL A 274 -12.60 6.58 -34.30
C VAL A 274 -12.88 7.36 -35.55
N ASP A 275 -13.40 8.58 -35.45
CA ASP A 275 -13.60 9.49 -36.60
C ASP A 275 -12.35 10.30 -36.88
N LYS A 276 -11.93 11.12 -35.92
CA LYS A 276 -10.81 12.04 -36.09
C LYS A 276 -9.88 12.02 -34.87
N VAL A 277 -8.58 12.13 -35.14
CA VAL A 277 -7.55 12.33 -34.11
C VAL A 277 -6.77 13.60 -34.43
N SER A 278 -6.61 14.46 -33.43
CA SER A 278 -5.87 15.72 -33.57
C SER A 278 -5.07 16.03 -32.32
N LEU A 279 -3.93 16.72 -32.51
CA LEU A 279 -3.11 17.25 -31.47
C LEU A 279 -3.43 18.73 -31.28
N ARG A 280 -3.49 19.20 -30.01
CA ARG A 280 -3.73 20.61 -29.68
C ARG A 280 -2.89 21.01 -28.48
N GLY A 281 -2.36 22.22 -28.49
CA GLY A 281 -1.64 22.79 -27.35
C GLY A 281 -0.33 23.45 -27.76
N LYS A 282 0.61 23.49 -26.82
CA LYS A 282 1.94 24.09 -27.07
C LYS A 282 2.92 23.00 -27.49
N PHE A 283 3.34 23.04 -28.74
CA PHE A 283 4.34 22.12 -29.25
C PHE A 283 5.75 22.68 -28.95
N VAL A 284 6.51 21.93 -28.17
CA VAL A 284 7.90 22.24 -27.78
C VAL A 284 8.93 21.33 -28.47
N VAL A 285 8.43 20.38 -29.24
CA VAL A 285 9.14 19.49 -30.16
C VAL A 285 8.43 19.56 -31.51
N PRO A 286 9.07 19.15 -32.62
CA PRO A 286 8.37 19.11 -33.92
C PRO A 286 7.08 18.33 -33.86
N GLU A 287 6.05 18.85 -34.51
CA GLU A 287 4.71 18.25 -34.51
C GLU A 287 4.75 16.86 -35.18
N GLU A 288 5.58 16.70 -36.19
CA GLU A 288 5.79 15.43 -36.90
C GLU A 288 6.26 14.34 -35.95
N ASP A 289 7.19 14.65 -35.02
CA ASP A 289 7.66 13.70 -33.98
C ASP A 289 6.54 13.23 -33.06
N LEU A 290 5.57 14.09 -32.78
CA LEU A 290 4.41 13.77 -31.94
C LEU A 290 3.36 12.96 -32.71
N ASN A 291 3.12 13.32 -33.97
CA ASN A 291 2.21 12.60 -34.85
C ASN A 291 2.69 11.16 -35.10
N GLU A 292 3.99 10.91 -35.19
CA GLU A 292 4.56 9.55 -35.26
C GLU A 292 4.26 8.69 -34.02
N LYS A 293 3.93 9.30 -32.88
CA LYS A 293 3.59 8.58 -31.65
C LYS A 293 2.10 8.27 -31.53
N VAL A 294 1.27 8.81 -32.39
CA VAL A 294 -0.15 8.50 -32.47
C VAL A 294 -0.33 7.09 -33.03
N THR A 295 -1.00 6.23 -32.26
CA THR A 295 -1.22 4.82 -32.64
C THR A 295 -2.68 4.54 -32.99
N ILE A 296 -3.52 5.58 -33.08
CA ILE A 296 -4.95 5.50 -33.34
C ILE A 296 -5.24 6.34 -34.59
N PHE A 297 -5.97 5.78 -35.54
CA PHE A 297 -6.28 6.42 -36.80
C PHE A 297 -7.78 6.47 -37.04
N SER A 298 -8.21 7.39 -37.88
CA SER A 298 -9.59 7.45 -38.38
C SER A 298 -9.99 6.11 -39.01
N GLY A 299 -11.17 5.59 -38.67
CA GLY A 299 -11.69 4.29 -39.09
C GLY A 299 -11.35 3.12 -38.16
N ASP A 300 -10.41 3.28 -37.21
CA ASP A 300 -10.11 2.25 -36.23
C ASP A 300 -11.28 2.03 -35.27
N ILE A 301 -11.43 0.81 -34.77
CA ILE A 301 -12.33 0.55 -33.65
C ILE A 301 -11.75 1.24 -32.41
N PHE A 302 -12.59 1.95 -31.66
CA PHE A 302 -12.19 2.55 -30.42
C PHE A 302 -11.50 1.55 -29.48
N SER A 303 -10.36 1.94 -28.92
CA SER A 303 -9.64 1.17 -27.90
C SER A 303 -9.06 2.11 -26.86
N ARG A 304 -9.54 1.98 -25.62
CA ARG A 304 -9.01 2.75 -24.48
C ARG A 304 -7.52 2.56 -24.31
N LYS A 305 -7.05 1.35 -24.48
CA LYS A 305 -5.63 1.00 -24.41
C LYS A 305 -4.78 1.77 -25.42
N GLU A 306 -5.25 1.90 -26.68
CA GLU A 306 -4.50 2.64 -27.70
C GLU A 306 -4.54 4.15 -27.46
N VAL A 307 -5.64 4.69 -26.91
CA VAL A 307 -5.73 6.10 -26.46
C VAL A 307 -4.70 6.37 -25.35
N GLU A 308 -4.69 5.55 -24.32
CA GLU A 308 -3.75 5.67 -23.19
C GLU A 308 -2.28 5.50 -23.67
N LYS A 309 -2.05 4.57 -24.58
CA LYS A 309 -0.73 4.33 -25.17
C LYS A 309 -0.27 5.53 -26.00
N THR A 310 -1.13 6.14 -26.77
CA THR A 310 -0.84 7.37 -27.51
C THR A 310 -0.50 8.52 -26.58
N SER A 311 -1.35 8.79 -25.57
CA SER A 311 -1.05 9.83 -24.56
C SER A 311 0.29 9.61 -23.89
N LYS A 312 0.55 8.37 -23.47
CA LYS A 312 1.82 7.99 -22.85
C LYS A 312 3.00 8.16 -23.80
N ALA A 313 2.90 7.75 -25.05
CA ALA A 313 3.98 7.85 -26.03
C ALA A 313 4.34 9.30 -26.33
N ILE A 314 3.33 10.19 -26.40
CA ILE A 314 3.54 11.64 -26.56
C ILE A 314 4.21 12.21 -25.29
N THR A 315 3.72 11.87 -24.10
CA THR A 315 4.32 12.28 -22.82
C THR A 315 5.77 11.81 -22.70
N ASP A 316 6.06 10.54 -23.04
CA ASP A 316 7.41 9.98 -23.02
C ASP A 316 8.34 10.73 -24.01
N ARG A 317 7.83 11.11 -25.20
CA ARG A 317 8.60 11.88 -26.17
C ARG A 317 8.95 13.29 -25.66
N LEU A 318 7.99 13.97 -25.00
CA LEU A 318 8.22 15.27 -24.37
C LEU A 318 9.23 15.16 -23.22
N ALA A 319 9.11 14.13 -22.39
CA ALA A 319 10.00 13.86 -21.26
C ALA A 319 11.44 13.54 -21.69
N GLU A 320 11.66 12.96 -22.89
CA GLU A 320 12.99 12.79 -23.47
C GLU A 320 13.68 14.14 -23.74
N SER A 321 12.90 15.19 -23.99
CA SER A 321 13.36 16.54 -24.30
C SER A 321 13.41 17.48 -23.09
N GLY A 322 13.20 16.93 -21.88
CA GLY A 322 13.27 17.66 -20.61
C GLY A 322 11.93 18.13 -20.05
N TYR A 323 10.83 17.84 -20.71
CA TYR A 323 9.48 18.21 -20.25
C TYR A 323 8.84 17.05 -19.48
N THR A 324 9.44 16.69 -18.35
CA THR A 324 9.09 15.48 -17.58
C THR A 324 7.72 15.57 -16.91
N PHE A 325 7.23 16.78 -16.64
CA PHE A 325 5.91 17.02 -16.06
C PHE A 325 4.86 17.37 -17.10
N ALA A 326 5.14 17.10 -18.40
CA ALA A 326 4.17 17.28 -19.45
C ALA A 326 2.90 16.47 -19.20
N ASN A 327 1.75 17.11 -19.40
CA ASN A 327 0.44 16.46 -19.33
C ASN A 327 -0.17 16.35 -20.72
N VAL A 328 -0.64 15.18 -21.08
CA VAL A 328 -1.30 14.90 -22.36
C VAL A 328 -2.65 14.27 -22.09
N ASN A 329 -3.70 15.06 -22.18
CA ASN A 329 -5.07 14.63 -21.94
C ASN A 329 -5.77 14.34 -23.26
N ALA A 330 -6.30 13.11 -23.39
CA ALA A 330 -7.17 12.75 -24.50
C ALA A 330 -8.59 13.21 -24.17
N ILE A 331 -9.09 14.18 -24.92
CA ILE A 331 -10.45 14.72 -24.78
C ILE A 331 -11.31 14.07 -25.86
N PRO A 332 -12.27 13.20 -25.48
CA PRO A 332 -13.19 12.60 -26.42
C PRO A 332 -14.32 13.56 -26.81
N ASP A 333 -14.68 13.56 -28.08
CA ASP A 333 -15.90 14.15 -28.62
C ASP A 333 -16.72 13.00 -29.25
N ILE A 334 -17.90 12.73 -28.68
CA ILE A 334 -18.65 11.51 -28.96
C ILE A 334 -19.90 11.84 -29.78
N ASP A 335 -19.96 11.31 -30.99
CA ASP A 335 -21.16 11.31 -31.83
C ASP A 335 -21.94 9.99 -31.64
N LYS A 336 -23.09 10.10 -30.96
CA LYS A 336 -23.95 8.95 -30.66
C LYS A 336 -24.72 8.45 -31.87
N GLU A 337 -25.07 9.38 -32.80
CA GLU A 337 -25.87 9.04 -33.97
C GLU A 337 -25.05 8.20 -34.94
N ASN A 338 -23.82 8.63 -35.22
CA ASN A 338 -22.88 7.93 -36.09
C ASN A 338 -22.08 6.85 -35.41
N ARG A 339 -22.15 6.71 -34.07
CA ARG A 339 -21.35 5.81 -33.25
C ARG A 339 -19.85 6.01 -33.45
N THR A 340 -19.42 7.26 -33.50
CA THR A 340 -18.05 7.63 -33.69
C THR A 340 -17.52 8.45 -32.49
N VAL A 341 -16.21 8.43 -32.31
CA VAL A 341 -15.54 9.24 -31.29
C VAL A 341 -14.32 9.92 -31.90
N SER A 342 -14.25 11.22 -31.78
CA SER A 342 -13.08 12.00 -32.16
C SER A 342 -12.23 12.30 -30.92
N PHE A 343 -10.89 12.29 -31.07
CA PHE A 343 -9.97 12.58 -29.97
C PHE A 343 -9.16 13.83 -30.24
N VAL A 344 -9.14 14.71 -29.24
CA VAL A 344 -8.22 15.84 -29.19
C VAL A 344 -7.23 15.58 -28.07
N PHE A 345 -5.95 15.30 -28.40
CA PHE A 345 -4.89 15.19 -27.41
C PHE A 345 -4.41 16.61 -27.05
N ALA A 346 -4.87 17.10 -25.90
CA ALA A 346 -4.47 18.39 -25.37
C ALA A 346 -3.11 18.27 -24.68
N ILE A 347 -2.11 18.96 -25.23
CA ILE A 347 -0.72 18.89 -24.80
C ILE A 347 -0.37 20.14 -24.01
N ASP A 348 -0.02 19.93 -22.73
CA ASP A 348 0.60 20.94 -21.87
C ASP A 348 2.01 20.46 -21.49
N PRO A 349 3.08 21.02 -22.07
CA PRO A 349 4.45 20.58 -21.80
C PRO A 349 4.96 20.97 -20.41
N ALA A 350 4.28 21.86 -19.67
CA ALA A 350 4.76 22.47 -18.44
C ALA A 350 6.13 23.17 -18.63
N LYS A 351 6.96 23.27 -17.56
CA LYS A 351 8.31 23.85 -17.63
C LYS A 351 9.33 22.76 -17.93
N ARG A 352 10.41 23.16 -18.63
CA ARG A 352 11.55 22.29 -18.85
C ARG A 352 12.33 22.10 -17.56
N VAL A 353 12.69 20.86 -17.24
CA VAL A 353 13.29 20.49 -15.96
C VAL A 353 14.77 20.19 -16.15
N TYR A 354 15.60 20.69 -15.23
CA TYR A 354 17.05 20.53 -15.21
C TYR A 354 17.50 19.71 -14.00
N VAL A 355 18.54 18.92 -14.18
CA VAL A 355 19.16 18.16 -13.11
C VAL A 355 20.15 19.04 -12.36
N ARG A 356 19.87 19.32 -11.09
CA ARG A 356 20.79 20.07 -10.23
C ARG A 356 21.97 19.22 -9.82
N ARG A 357 21.72 18.02 -9.26
CA ARG A 357 22.75 17.12 -8.71
C ARG A 357 22.35 15.66 -8.88
N ILE A 358 23.35 14.78 -8.99
CA ILE A 358 23.19 13.33 -8.94
C ILE A 358 23.79 12.84 -7.62
N ASN A 359 22.92 12.39 -6.73
CA ASN A 359 23.29 11.85 -5.42
C ASN A 359 23.32 10.32 -5.49
N ILE A 360 24.41 9.72 -5.05
CA ILE A 360 24.59 8.26 -5.02
C ILE A 360 24.61 7.82 -3.57
N SER A 361 23.93 6.72 -3.26
CA SER A 361 23.86 6.17 -1.88
C SER A 361 23.67 4.64 -1.91
N GLY A 362 24.11 3.99 -0.81
CA GLY A 362 24.02 2.54 -0.66
C GLY A 362 25.19 1.76 -1.25
N ASN A 363 26.18 2.45 -1.83
CA ASN A 363 27.43 1.89 -2.32
C ASN A 363 28.48 1.90 -1.19
N THR A 364 28.57 0.82 -0.46
CA THR A 364 29.50 0.67 0.67
C THR A 364 30.89 0.20 0.20
N THR A 365 30.94 -0.60 -0.83
CA THR A 365 32.17 -1.16 -1.41
C THR A 365 32.49 -0.53 -2.76
N THR A 366 31.49 -0.40 -3.64
CA THR A 366 31.67 0.14 -4.98
C THR A 366 31.95 1.64 -4.95
N THR A 367 33.01 2.08 -5.62
CA THR A 367 33.32 3.51 -5.70
C THR A 367 32.29 4.29 -6.51
N ASP A 368 32.06 5.55 -6.14
CA ASP A 368 31.16 6.49 -6.85
C ASP A 368 31.47 6.57 -8.34
N GLU A 369 32.76 6.57 -8.70
CA GLU A 369 33.22 6.62 -10.07
C GLU A 369 32.65 5.49 -10.92
N VAL A 370 32.57 4.27 -10.40
CA VAL A 370 32.01 3.10 -11.10
C VAL A 370 30.53 3.31 -11.42
N ILE A 371 29.78 3.94 -10.55
CA ILE A 371 28.37 4.24 -10.76
C ILE A 371 28.23 5.43 -11.73
N ARG A 372 28.96 6.54 -11.49
CA ARG A 372 28.87 7.77 -12.29
C ARG A 372 29.21 7.54 -13.75
N ARG A 373 30.22 6.75 -14.08
CA ARG A 373 30.59 6.46 -15.47
C ARG A 373 29.51 5.71 -16.25
N GLU A 374 28.62 5.01 -15.57
CA GLU A 374 27.48 4.34 -16.19
C GLU A 374 26.26 5.27 -16.37
N MET A 375 26.25 6.41 -15.70
CA MET A 375 25.19 7.39 -15.86
C MET A 375 25.23 8.03 -17.25
N ARG A 376 24.05 8.15 -17.85
CA ARG A 376 23.83 8.87 -19.12
C ARG A 376 23.13 10.20 -18.92
N GLN A 377 22.49 10.36 -17.76
CA GLN A 377 22.02 11.66 -17.30
C GLN A 377 23.19 12.40 -16.67
N ILE A 378 23.33 13.67 -17.02
CA ILE A 378 24.40 14.55 -16.50
C ILE A 378 23.79 15.64 -15.61
N GLU A 379 24.58 16.14 -14.68
CA GLU A 379 24.26 17.32 -13.87
C GLU A 379 24.29 18.58 -14.75
N GLY A 380 23.45 19.57 -14.44
CA GLY A 380 23.29 20.80 -15.21
C GLY A 380 22.54 20.65 -16.53
N GLY A 381 22.34 19.44 -17.02
CA GLY A 381 21.57 19.18 -18.23
C GLY A 381 20.07 19.04 -17.96
N TRP A 382 19.24 19.12 -18.99
CA TRP A 382 17.83 18.83 -18.84
C TRP A 382 17.61 17.36 -18.47
N LEU A 383 16.59 17.13 -17.65
CA LEU A 383 16.22 15.77 -17.26
C LEU A 383 15.65 15.02 -18.45
N SER A 384 16.27 13.91 -18.84
CA SER A 384 15.76 13.00 -19.86
C SER A 384 15.40 11.64 -19.25
N THR A 385 14.12 11.30 -19.27
CA THR A 385 13.64 10.00 -18.77
C THR A 385 14.29 8.83 -19.51
N LYS A 386 14.61 9.01 -20.79
CA LYS A 386 15.39 8.05 -21.60
C LYS A 386 16.80 7.86 -21.07
N ASN A 387 17.50 8.95 -20.71
CA ASN A 387 18.84 8.88 -20.15
C ASN A 387 18.84 8.25 -18.75
N VAL A 388 17.88 8.60 -17.91
CA VAL A 388 17.70 7.99 -16.59
C VAL A 388 17.46 6.47 -16.72
N ARG A 389 16.54 6.06 -17.60
CA ARG A 389 16.26 4.64 -17.86
C ARG A 389 17.50 3.91 -18.41
N ARG A 390 18.24 4.52 -19.36
CA ARG A 390 19.49 3.97 -19.88
C ARG A 390 20.53 3.81 -18.77
N SER A 391 20.66 4.79 -17.89
CA SER A 391 21.56 4.71 -16.73
C SER A 391 21.22 3.53 -15.85
N LYS A 392 19.92 3.34 -15.50
CA LYS A 392 19.47 2.19 -14.73
C LYS A 392 19.81 0.86 -15.38
N VAL A 393 19.55 0.71 -16.69
CA VAL A 393 19.87 -0.51 -17.44
C VAL A 393 21.38 -0.79 -17.47
N ARG A 394 22.21 0.26 -17.60
CA ARG A 394 23.68 0.10 -17.59
C ARG A 394 24.17 -0.34 -16.22
N LEU A 395 23.68 0.26 -15.13
CA LEU A 395 24.00 -0.16 -13.77
C LEU A 395 23.57 -1.59 -13.49
N GLN A 396 22.39 -2.02 -13.95
CA GLN A 396 21.93 -3.41 -13.83
C GLN A 396 22.85 -4.40 -14.55
N ARG A 397 23.40 -4.03 -15.69
CA ARG A 397 24.33 -4.88 -16.47
C ARG A 397 25.65 -5.15 -15.76
N LEU A 398 26.09 -4.26 -14.86
CA LEU A 398 27.29 -4.49 -14.06
C LEU A 398 27.14 -5.74 -13.16
N SER A 399 25.90 -6.08 -12.80
CA SER A 399 25.61 -7.21 -11.90
C SER A 399 26.26 -7.08 -10.51
N PHE A 400 26.56 -5.86 -10.06
CA PHE A 400 27.13 -5.56 -8.74
C PHE A 400 26.03 -5.26 -7.69
N PHE A 401 24.80 -5.07 -8.15
CA PHE A 401 23.68 -4.62 -7.34
C PHE A 401 22.50 -5.58 -7.43
N ASP A 402 21.84 -5.85 -6.29
CA ASP A 402 20.60 -6.60 -6.22
C ASP A 402 19.41 -5.73 -6.58
N ASP A 403 19.44 -4.45 -6.15
CA ASP A 403 18.40 -3.48 -6.46
C ASP A 403 19.02 -2.12 -6.80
N ILE A 404 18.37 -1.41 -7.73
CA ILE A 404 18.74 -0.08 -8.17
C ILE A 404 17.47 0.76 -8.26
N ASN A 405 17.35 1.75 -7.39
CA ASN A 405 16.28 2.72 -7.41
C ASN A 405 16.82 4.09 -7.83
N ILE A 406 16.18 4.71 -8.83
CA ILE A 406 16.51 6.06 -9.29
C ILE A 406 15.26 6.91 -9.17
N GLU A 407 15.31 7.89 -8.29
CA GLU A 407 14.25 8.85 -8.02
C GLU A 407 14.68 10.24 -8.46
N THR A 408 13.69 11.04 -8.88
CA THR A 408 13.93 12.41 -9.35
C THR A 408 13.05 13.40 -8.61
N PRO A 409 13.29 13.61 -7.28
CA PRO A 409 12.50 14.56 -6.49
C PRO A 409 12.75 16.00 -6.95
N ALA A 410 11.66 16.79 -6.93
CA ALA A 410 11.76 18.23 -7.16
C ALA A 410 12.56 18.91 -6.03
N VAL A 411 13.35 19.91 -6.40
CA VAL A 411 14.12 20.69 -5.43
C VAL A 411 13.20 21.73 -4.79
N PRO A 412 13.06 21.75 -3.46
CA PRO A 412 12.24 22.73 -2.78
C PRO A 412 12.65 24.18 -3.12
N GLY A 413 11.66 25.04 -3.42
CA GLY A 413 11.90 26.45 -3.77
C GLY A 413 12.29 26.68 -5.23
N THR A 414 12.33 25.65 -6.08
CA THR A 414 12.55 25.76 -7.52
C THR A 414 11.42 25.07 -8.28
N GLU A 415 11.03 25.62 -9.43
CA GLU A 415 9.96 25.07 -10.25
C GLU A 415 10.46 24.20 -11.42
N ASP A 416 11.75 24.26 -11.68
CA ASP A 416 12.38 23.68 -12.88
C ASP A 416 13.63 22.83 -12.57
N GLN A 417 13.90 22.52 -11.28
CA GLN A 417 15.06 21.73 -10.89
C GLN A 417 14.65 20.47 -10.15
N VAL A 418 15.40 19.40 -10.41
CA VAL A 418 15.31 18.13 -9.73
C VAL A 418 16.69 17.63 -9.32
N ASP A 419 16.74 16.85 -8.25
CA ASP A 419 17.88 16.01 -7.93
C ASP A 419 17.65 14.60 -8.48
N VAL A 420 18.71 13.93 -8.90
CA VAL A 420 18.66 12.52 -9.30
C VAL A 420 19.27 11.70 -8.17
N ASN A 421 18.45 11.01 -7.41
CA ASN A 421 18.89 10.17 -6.31
C ASN A 421 19.02 8.72 -6.79
N VAL A 422 20.24 8.22 -6.86
CA VAL A 422 20.57 6.85 -7.24
C VAL A 422 20.86 6.06 -5.98
N ARG A 423 19.92 5.22 -5.55
CA ARG A 423 20.10 4.32 -4.41
C ARG A 423 20.37 2.92 -4.91
N VAL A 424 21.48 2.34 -4.50
CA VAL A 424 21.86 0.97 -4.85
C VAL A 424 21.90 0.07 -3.64
N LYS A 425 21.61 -1.21 -3.83
CA LYS A 425 21.81 -2.26 -2.85
C LYS A 425 22.85 -3.22 -3.40
N GLU A 426 24.04 -3.23 -2.82
CA GLU A 426 25.14 -4.08 -3.28
C GLU A 426 24.87 -5.55 -3.00
N ARG A 427 25.42 -6.40 -3.86
CA ARG A 427 25.44 -7.85 -3.71
C ARG A 427 26.86 -8.38 -3.64
N GLN A 428 27.01 -9.57 -3.15
CA GLN A 428 28.30 -10.26 -3.19
C GLN A 428 28.70 -10.52 -4.63
N THR A 429 29.89 -10.06 -5.03
CA THR A 429 30.42 -10.15 -6.39
C THR A 429 31.54 -11.20 -6.52
N GLY A 430 31.91 -11.83 -5.41
CA GLY A 430 32.88 -12.91 -5.37
C GLY A 430 32.21 -14.29 -5.35
N SER A 431 32.78 -15.25 -6.04
CA SER A 431 32.40 -16.66 -5.98
C SER A 431 33.63 -17.56 -5.96
N MET A 432 33.56 -18.63 -5.17
CA MET A 432 34.54 -19.69 -5.14
C MET A 432 33.86 -21.00 -5.54
N MET A 433 34.49 -21.78 -6.38
CA MET A 433 33.99 -23.07 -6.79
C MET A 433 35.09 -24.12 -6.64
N PHE A 434 34.73 -25.24 -6.06
CA PHE A 434 35.58 -26.46 -5.98
C PHE A 434 34.81 -27.57 -6.63
N GLY A 435 35.46 -28.27 -7.57
CA GLY A 435 34.92 -29.39 -8.29
C GLY A 435 35.85 -30.59 -8.19
N VAL A 436 35.29 -31.77 -7.98
CA VAL A 436 36.00 -33.06 -8.07
C VAL A 436 35.23 -33.91 -9.06
N GLY A 437 35.91 -34.44 -10.03
CA GLY A 437 35.36 -35.32 -11.05
C GLY A 437 36.27 -36.54 -11.28
N TYR A 438 35.74 -37.53 -11.97
CA TYR A 438 36.51 -38.67 -12.46
C TYR A 438 36.17 -38.91 -13.91
N SER A 439 37.23 -39.07 -14.73
CA SER A 439 37.12 -39.44 -16.14
C SER A 439 37.98 -40.65 -16.37
N GLU A 440 37.54 -41.60 -17.20
CA GLU A 440 38.28 -42.79 -17.50
C GLU A 440 39.62 -42.48 -18.21
N SER A 441 39.68 -41.44 -19.02
CA SER A 441 40.86 -40.98 -19.71
C SER A 441 41.80 -40.17 -18.83
N ASP A 442 41.26 -39.24 -18.04
CA ASP A 442 42.02 -38.22 -17.32
C ASP A 442 42.23 -38.54 -15.84
N GLY A 443 41.58 -39.61 -15.35
CA GLY A 443 41.60 -40.02 -13.95
C GLY A 443 40.83 -39.07 -13.06
N VAL A 444 41.37 -38.72 -11.91
CA VAL A 444 40.77 -37.77 -10.98
C VAL A 444 40.99 -36.35 -11.51
N LEU A 445 39.89 -35.58 -11.64
CA LEU A 445 39.88 -34.18 -12.03
C LEU A 445 39.64 -33.35 -10.77
N LEU A 446 40.52 -32.40 -10.53
CA LEU A 446 40.34 -31.40 -9.47
C LEU A 446 40.26 -30.02 -10.12
N GLN A 447 39.22 -29.28 -9.80
CA GLN A 447 39.03 -27.92 -10.28
C GLN A 447 38.82 -26.99 -9.09
N ALA A 448 39.51 -25.87 -9.08
CA ALA A 448 39.27 -24.80 -8.14
C ALA A 448 39.25 -23.49 -8.91
N SER A 449 38.25 -22.66 -8.65
CA SER A 449 38.18 -21.31 -9.26
C SER A 449 37.72 -20.27 -8.26
N ILE A 450 38.30 -19.09 -8.38
CA ILE A 450 37.93 -17.88 -7.67
C ILE A 450 37.61 -16.84 -8.72
N ASN A 451 36.40 -16.34 -8.72
CA ASN A 451 35.99 -15.25 -9.57
C ASN A 451 35.60 -14.06 -8.67
N GLN A 452 36.23 -12.94 -8.86
CA GLN A 452 35.92 -11.70 -8.17
C GLN A 452 35.58 -10.62 -9.20
N LYS A 453 34.29 -10.33 -9.34
CA LYS A 453 33.82 -9.13 -10.05
C LYS A 453 33.88 -7.95 -9.10
N ASN A 454 34.13 -6.78 -9.61
CA ASN A 454 34.22 -5.56 -8.80
C ASN A 454 35.32 -5.62 -7.73
N LEU A 455 36.55 -5.99 -8.16
CA LEU A 455 37.69 -6.10 -7.27
C LEU A 455 37.94 -4.79 -6.52
N PHE A 456 37.86 -4.85 -5.17
CA PHE A 456 38.00 -3.69 -4.27
C PHE A 456 37.08 -2.51 -4.66
N GLY A 457 35.88 -2.78 -5.19
CA GLY A 457 34.94 -1.73 -5.55
C GLY A 457 35.29 -0.93 -6.81
N SER A 458 36.36 -1.30 -7.53
CA SER A 458 36.88 -0.55 -8.69
C SER A 458 36.22 -0.92 -10.02
N GLY A 459 35.31 -1.90 -10.03
CA GLY A 459 34.66 -2.40 -11.23
C GLY A 459 35.56 -3.26 -12.11
N LYS A 460 36.75 -3.67 -11.62
CA LYS A 460 37.67 -4.57 -12.29
C LYS A 460 37.35 -6.02 -11.97
N GLU A 461 37.71 -6.95 -12.82
CA GLU A 461 37.46 -8.37 -12.64
C GLU A 461 38.78 -9.13 -12.51
N LEU A 462 38.80 -10.10 -11.60
CA LEU A 462 39.90 -11.05 -11.40
C LEU A 462 39.33 -12.47 -11.35
N ASP A 463 39.81 -13.31 -12.26
CA ASP A 463 39.49 -14.73 -12.32
C ASP A 463 40.75 -15.53 -12.15
N LEU A 464 40.77 -16.46 -11.19
CA LEU A 464 41.81 -17.46 -11.04
C LEU A 464 41.18 -18.84 -11.16
N SER A 465 41.67 -19.67 -12.06
CA SER A 465 41.26 -21.07 -12.15
C SER A 465 42.46 -22.02 -12.13
N LEU A 466 42.28 -23.12 -11.40
CA LEU A 466 43.24 -24.21 -11.25
C LEU A 466 42.54 -25.49 -11.67
N ASP A 467 43.01 -26.10 -12.75
CA ASP A 467 42.48 -27.38 -13.23
C ASP A 467 43.62 -28.38 -13.20
N THR A 468 43.41 -29.54 -12.55
CA THR A 468 44.40 -30.58 -12.41
C THR A 468 43.79 -31.91 -12.77
N SER A 469 44.39 -32.63 -13.70
CA SER A 469 44.10 -34.04 -14.03
C SER A 469 45.37 -34.85 -14.12
N LYS A 470 45.28 -36.15 -14.42
CA LYS A 470 46.44 -37.01 -14.68
C LYS A 470 47.27 -36.55 -15.88
N ILE A 471 46.62 -35.94 -16.88
CA ILE A 471 47.23 -35.54 -18.16
C ILE A 471 47.52 -34.05 -18.20
N THR A 472 46.65 -33.24 -17.63
CA THR A 472 46.75 -31.77 -17.78
C THR A 472 46.76 -31.10 -16.40
N LYS A 473 47.66 -30.11 -16.26
CA LYS A 473 47.67 -29.16 -15.13
C LYS A 473 47.67 -27.78 -15.72
N SER A 474 46.65 -27.00 -15.44
CA SER A 474 46.56 -25.60 -15.91
C SER A 474 46.27 -24.64 -14.79
N VAL A 475 46.92 -23.51 -14.85
CA VAL A 475 46.65 -22.36 -13.97
C VAL A 475 46.32 -21.19 -14.91
N ARG A 476 45.15 -20.64 -14.74
CA ARG A 476 44.70 -19.50 -15.53
C ARG A 476 44.40 -18.31 -14.62
N LEU A 477 45.05 -17.19 -14.91
CA LEU A 477 44.81 -15.93 -14.23
C LEU A 477 44.36 -14.91 -15.28
N ARG A 478 43.13 -14.39 -15.12
CA ARG A 478 42.55 -13.35 -15.94
C ARG A 478 42.34 -12.11 -15.12
N TYR A 479 42.88 -11.01 -15.54
CA TYR A 479 42.58 -9.67 -15.04
C TYR A 479 41.93 -8.85 -16.15
N PHE A 480 40.80 -8.18 -15.82
CA PHE A 480 40.09 -7.35 -16.81
C PHE A 480 39.66 -6.02 -16.17
N ASN A 481 40.05 -4.93 -16.84
CA ASN A 481 39.62 -3.58 -16.49
C ASN A 481 38.75 -3.03 -17.63
N PRO A 482 37.41 -2.90 -17.42
CA PRO A 482 36.50 -2.43 -18.47
C PRO A 482 36.67 -0.95 -18.80
N TYR A 483 37.26 -0.15 -17.90
CA TYR A 483 37.53 1.28 -18.06
C TYR A 483 38.99 1.58 -17.73
N TYR A 484 39.89 1.12 -18.58
CA TYR A 484 41.33 1.45 -18.48
C TYR A 484 41.58 2.93 -18.78
N THR A 485 40.81 3.50 -19.72
CA THR A 485 40.75 4.93 -19.98
C THR A 485 39.39 5.51 -19.68
N VAL A 486 39.32 6.83 -19.45
CA VAL A 486 38.06 7.55 -19.18
C VAL A 486 37.02 7.36 -20.30
N ASN A 487 37.51 7.17 -21.56
CA ASN A 487 36.66 6.96 -22.73
C ASN A 487 36.13 5.53 -22.87
N GLY A 488 36.38 4.66 -21.88
CA GLY A 488 35.81 3.29 -21.85
C GLY A 488 36.59 2.27 -22.69
N VAL A 489 37.88 2.53 -22.99
CA VAL A 489 38.76 1.51 -23.55
C VAL A 489 39.07 0.49 -22.47
N SER A 490 38.79 -0.77 -22.71
CA SER A 490 39.08 -1.87 -21.79
C SER A 490 40.50 -2.41 -21.98
N ARG A 491 41.07 -2.97 -20.88
CA ARG A 491 42.34 -3.68 -20.91
C ARG A 491 42.22 -5.00 -20.19
N GLY A 492 42.65 -6.08 -20.84
CA GLY A 492 42.69 -7.39 -20.24
C GLY A 492 44.07 -8.01 -20.31
N CYS A 493 44.41 -8.84 -19.33
CA CYS A 493 45.59 -9.70 -19.30
C CYS A 493 45.12 -11.12 -18.97
N LEU A 494 45.59 -12.07 -19.74
CA LEU A 494 45.39 -13.51 -19.51
C LEU A 494 46.74 -14.19 -19.45
N LEU A 495 47.04 -14.83 -18.33
CA LEU A 495 48.18 -15.71 -18.13
C LEU A 495 47.65 -17.15 -18.09
N TYR A 496 48.31 -18.00 -18.81
CA TYR A 496 47.93 -19.40 -18.92
C TYR A 496 49.11 -20.31 -18.61
#